data_2f0d3ae479a5d55d4cd4ed7078c202bc
#
_entry.id   2f0d3ae479a5d55d4cd4ed7078c202bc
#
_cell.length_a   1.000
_cell.length_b   1.000
_cell.length_c   1.000
_cell.angle_alpha   90.00
_cell.angle_beta   90.00
_cell.angle_gamma   90.00
#
_symmetry.space_group_name_H-M   'P 1'
#
loop_
_entity.id
_entity.type
_entity.pdbx_description
1 polymer ?
#
loop_
_entity_poly.entity_id
_entity_poly.type
_entity_poly.pdbx_seq_one_letter_code
_entity_poly.pdbx_strand_id
1 'polypeptide(L)'
;MNKDTTSAHIIETGESAFAVRIEVSGHHLTGDEPVAQGGSNLGPAPYDLLLAALGECTAMTVRWYARQQNWPLERVEVTLTHAKGGLEGTSAKADHFAKTIRISGKDLSEEQRQKLIAVAARCPVQRTLEGTPVITTHAAS
;
A
#
# COMPACT_ATOMS: atom_id res chain seq x y z
N MET A 1 25.62 1.06 -3.13
CA MET A 1 24.19 0.92 -3.46
C MET A 1 23.45 2.19 -3.06
N ASN A 2 22.61 2.70 -3.93
CA ASN A 2 21.76 3.83 -3.61
C ASN A 2 20.72 3.40 -2.58
N LYS A 3 20.69 4.06 -1.43
CA LYS A 3 19.75 3.73 -0.33
C LYS A 3 18.28 3.91 -0.74
N ASP A 4 18.04 4.65 -1.81
CA ASP A 4 16.69 4.90 -2.31
C ASP A 4 16.24 3.87 -3.35
N THR A 5 17.04 2.83 -3.58
CA THR A 5 16.70 1.76 -4.52
C THR A 5 16.22 0.54 -3.76
N THR A 6 15.04 0.06 -4.11
CA THR A 6 14.45 -1.16 -3.56
C THR A 6 14.40 -2.20 -4.68
N SER A 7 14.68 -3.46 -4.36
CA SER A 7 14.68 -4.55 -5.32
C SER A 7 13.75 -5.66 -4.89
N ALA A 8 13.08 -6.27 -5.85
CA ALA A 8 12.26 -7.45 -5.63
C ALA A 8 12.49 -8.44 -6.76
N HIS A 9 12.42 -9.72 -6.45
CA HIS A 9 12.52 -10.80 -7.42
C HIS A 9 11.25 -11.64 -7.35
N ILE A 10 10.59 -11.80 -8.48
CA ILE A 10 9.33 -12.54 -8.57
C ILE A 10 9.50 -13.66 -9.56
N ILE A 11 9.14 -14.89 -9.16
CA ILE A 11 9.25 -16.06 -10.03
C ILE A 11 7.98 -16.89 -9.90
N GLU A 12 7.50 -17.42 -11.03
CA GLU A 12 6.39 -18.36 -11.03
C GLU A 12 6.76 -19.64 -10.29
N THR A 13 5.83 -20.20 -9.51
CA THR A 13 6.07 -21.42 -8.75
C THR A 13 5.51 -22.68 -9.44
N GLY A 14 4.50 -22.51 -10.28
CA GLY A 14 3.79 -23.64 -10.86
C GLY A 14 2.76 -24.29 -9.94
N GLU A 15 2.61 -23.79 -8.71
CA GLU A 15 1.63 -24.34 -7.75
C GLU A 15 0.19 -24.03 -8.15
N SER A 16 -0.01 -22.98 -8.92
CA SER A 16 -1.25 -22.64 -9.59
C SER A 16 -0.92 -22.00 -10.93
N ALA A 17 -1.94 -21.67 -11.72
CA ALA A 17 -1.73 -21.01 -13.02
C ALA A 17 -1.03 -19.66 -12.87
N PHE A 18 -1.18 -18.97 -11.74
CA PHE A 18 -0.64 -17.63 -11.55
C PHE A 18 0.24 -17.46 -10.32
N ALA A 19 0.41 -18.52 -9.51
CA ALA A 19 1.16 -18.40 -8.26
C ALA A 19 2.60 -17.96 -8.50
N VAL A 20 3.04 -16.98 -7.71
CA VAL A 20 4.40 -16.48 -7.74
C VAL A 20 5.00 -16.45 -6.34
N ARG A 21 6.31 -16.60 -6.30
CA ARG A 21 7.10 -16.34 -5.09
C ARG A 21 7.72 -14.96 -5.22
N ILE A 22 7.57 -14.18 -4.18
CA ILE A 22 8.09 -12.81 -4.11
C ILE A 22 9.21 -12.78 -3.08
N GLU A 23 10.38 -12.31 -3.46
CA GLU A 23 11.49 -12.10 -2.55
C GLU A 23 11.82 -10.61 -2.54
N VAL A 24 11.72 -9.99 -1.38
CA VAL A 24 11.98 -8.57 -1.23
C VAL A 24 12.55 -8.29 0.17
N SER A 25 13.68 -7.60 0.22
CA SER A 25 14.35 -7.21 1.49
C SER A 25 14.52 -8.37 2.48
N GLY A 26 14.86 -9.57 1.96
CA GLY A 26 15.04 -10.77 2.79
C GLY A 26 13.75 -11.45 3.24
N HIS A 27 12.61 -10.97 2.78
CA HIS A 27 11.30 -11.56 3.09
C HIS A 27 10.77 -12.35 1.90
N HIS A 28 9.96 -13.36 2.19
CA HIS A 28 9.31 -14.19 1.18
C HIS A 28 7.81 -14.08 1.31
N LEU A 29 7.13 -13.87 0.18
CA LEU A 29 5.69 -13.78 0.10
C LEU A 29 5.23 -14.64 -1.06
N THR A 30 4.02 -15.16 -0.97
CA THR A 30 3.36 -15.83 -2.09
C THR A 30 2.29 -14.90 -2.62
N GLY A 31 2.26 -14.72 -3.95
CA GLY A 31 1.19 -14.01 -4.63
C GLY A 31 0.43 -14.96 -5.53
N ASP A 32 -0.84 -14.73 -5.73
CA ASP A 32 -1.68 -15.52 -6.61
C ASP A 32 -2.92 -14.71 -6.98
N GLU A 33 -3.66 -15.19 -7.96
CA GLU A 33 -4.98 -14.66 -8.26
C GLU A 33 -6.04 -15.44 -7.46
N PRO A 34 -7.20 -14.85 -7.18
CA PRO A 34 -8.28 -15.59 -6.57
C PRO A 34 -8.85 -16.64 -7.54
N VAL A 35 -9.56 -17.62 -7.01
CA VAL A 35 -10.15 -18.70 -7.80
C VAL A 35 -11.01 -18.16 -8.93
N ALA A 36 -11.78 -17.11 -8.69
CA ALA A 36 -12.64 -16.49 -9.70
C ALA A 36 -11.86 -15.93 -10.89
N GLN A 37 -10.57 -15.65 -10.72
CA GLN A 37 -9.70 -15.13 -11.78
C GLN A 37 -8.76 -16.21 -12.34
N GLY A 38 -8.97 -17.47 -11.98
CA GLY A 38 -8.19 -18.58 -12.49
C GLY A 38 -7.00 -19.02 -11.64
N GLY A 39 -6.79 -18.39 -10.50
CA GLY A 39 -5.76 -18.79 -9.54
C GLY A 39 -6.28 -19.80 -8.54
N SER A 40 -5.49 -20.03 -7.50
CA SER A 40 -5.85 -20.93 -6.39
C SER A 40 -5.89 -20.20 -5.03
N ASN A 41 -5.84 -18.87 -5.05
CA ASN A 41 -5.89 -18.02 -3.86
C ASN A 41 -4.83 -18.40 -2.81
N LEU A 42 -3.61 -18.70 -3.27
CA LEU A 42 -2.51 -19.09 -2.38
C LEU A 42 -1.86 -17.88 -1.70
N GLY A 43 -2.17 -16.69 -2.13
CA GLY A 43 -1.66 -15.46 -1.55
C GLY A 43 -2.41 -14.26 -2.11
N PRO A 44 -2.07 -13.04 -1.66
CA PRO A 44 -2.74 -11.84 -2.13
C PRO A 44 -2.48 -11.57 -3.62
N ALA A 45 -3.47 -10.99 -4.28
CA ALA A 45 -3.39 -10.60 -5.68
C ALA A 45 -2.63 -9.27 -5.82
N PRO A 46 -2.23 -8.89 -7.06
CA PRO A 46 -1.42 -7.68 -7.25
C PRO A 46 -1.99 -6.39 -6.65
N TYR A 47 -3.28 -6.12 -6.86
CA TYR A 47 -3.88 -4.90 -6.30
C TYR A 47 -4.05 -4.98 -4.79
N ASP A 48 -4.16 -6.19 -4.22
CA ASP A 48 -4.14 -6.37 -2.77
C ASP A 48 -2.80 -5.91 -2.19
N LEU A 49 -1.72 -6.27 -2.85
CA LEU A 49 -0.38 -5.86 -2.43
C LEU A 49 -0.17 -4.36 -2.60
N LEU A 50 -0.73 -3.77 -3.65
CA LEU A 50 -0.65 -2.32 -3.84
C LEU A 50 -1.40 -1.58 -2.72
N LEU A 51 -2.59 -2.06 -2.36
CA LEU A 51 -3.34 -1.50 -1.22
C LEU A 51 -2.57 -1.69 0.10
N ALA A 52 -1.99 -2.87 0.31
CA ALA A 52 -1.20 -3.13 1.50
C ALA A 52 -0.01 -2.17 1.61
N ALA A 53 0.68 -1.93 0.50
CA ALA A 53 1.80 -1.00 0.47
C ALA A 53 1.36 0.43 0.81
N LEU A 54 0.26 0.89 0.23
CA LEU A 54 -0.28 2.21 0.51
C LEU A 54 -0.71 2.34 1.98
N GLY A 55 -1.37 1.33 2.51
CA GLY A 55 -1.82 1.31 3.91
C GLY A 55 -0.66 1.25 4.89
N GLU A 56 0.33 0.42 4.62
CA GLU A 56 1.53 0.30 5.44
C GLU A 56 2.26 1.65 5.52
N CYS A 57 2.48 2.26 4.36
CA CYS A 57 3.15 3.55 4.28
C CYS A 57 2.39 4.62 5.05
N THR A 58 1.07 4.64 4.92
CA THR A 58 0.21 5.59 5.63
C THR A 58 0.34 5.42 7.14
N ALA A 59 0.20 4.19 7.64
CA ALA A 59 0.29 3.91 9.07
C ALA A 59 1.67 4.28 9.64
N MET A 60 2.72 3.89 8.93
CA MET A 60 4.10 4.18 9.36
C MET A 60 4.40 5.67 9.35
N THR A 61 3.88 6.41 8.38
CA THR A 61 4.08 7.86 8.28
C THR A 61 3.40 8.58 9.44
N VAL A 62 2.17 8.18 9.78
CA VAL A 62 1.45 8.73 10.93
C VAL A 62 2.21 8.46 12.22
N ARG A 63 2.67 7.21 12.41
CA ARG A 63 3.45 6.84 13.60
C ARG A 63 4.74 7.63 13.68
N TRP A 64 5.45 7.74 12.57
CA TRP A 64 6.71 8.49 12.51
C TRP A 64 6.50 9.94 12.94
N TYR A 65 5.48 10.59 12.39
CA TYR A 65 5.19 11.98 12.73
C TYR A 65 4.84 12.15 14.20
N ALA A 66 3.97 11.29 14.73
CA ALA A 66 3.60 11.34 16.16
C ALA A 66 4.83 11.17 17.06
N ARG A 67 5.76 10.29 16.69
CA ARG A 67 7.00 10.10 17.46
C ARG A 67 7.89 11.34 17.40
N GLN A 68 8.00 11.98 16.24
CA GLN A 68 8.78 13.21 16.10
C GLN A 68 8.24 14.34 16.99
N GLN A 69 6.92 14.39 17.15
CA GLN A 69 6.26 15.41 17.96
C GLN A 69 6.12 15.01 19.44
N ASN A 70 6.48 13.78 19.79
CA ASN A 70 6.26 13.20 21.12
C ASN A 70 4.76 13.24 21.50
N TRP A 71 3.89 12.97 20.53
CA TRP A 71 2.45 12.92 20.77
C TRP A 71 2.02 11.52 21.23
N PRO A 72 1.02 11.44 22.14
CA PRO A 72 0.62 10.17 22.74
C PRO A 72 -0.31 9.35 21.85
N LEU A 73 0.16 9.02 20.66
CA LEU A 73 -0.56 8.13 19.73
C LEU A 73 -0.45 6.69 20.22
N GLU A 74 -1.59 6.05 20.48
CA GLU A 74 -1.62 4.67 20.93
C GLU A 74 -1.65 3.68 19.76
N ARG A 75 -2.54 3.92 18.77
CA ARG A 75 -2.71 3.02 17.63
C ARG A 75 -3.17 3.79 16.41
N VAL A 76 -2.72 3.34 15.25
CA VAL A 76 -3.23 3.80 13.97
C VAL A 76 -3.72 2.59 13.19
N GLU A 77 -4.88 2.73 12.56
CA GLU A 77 -5.50 1.68 11.76
C GLU A 77 -5.89 2.28 10.42
N VAL A 78 -5.60 1.59 9.33
CA VAL A 78 -5.93 2.09 7.98
C VAL A 78 -6.70 1.00 7.24
N THR A 79 -7.86 1.37 6.73
CA THR A 79 -8.66 0.51 5.87
C THR A 79 -8.70 1.15 4.49
N LEU A 80 -8.48 0.34 3.45
CA LEU A 80 -8.39 0.87 2.09
C LEU A 80 -9.29 0.10 1.15
N THR A 81 -9.79 0.83 0.15
CA THR A 81 -10.49 0.24 -0.98
C THR A 81 -9.91 0.78 -2.27
N HIS A 82 -10.06 0.01 -3.34
CA HIS A 82 -9.64 0.38 -4.69
C HIS A 82 -10.80 0.14 -5.65
N ALA A 83 -11.18 1.17 -6.39
CA ALA A 83 -12.18 1.06 -7.45
C ALA A 83 -11.47 1.29 -8.79
N LYS A 84 -11.36 0.22 -9.57
CA LYS A 84 -10.70 0.26 -10.87
C LYS A 84 -11.58 1.00 -11.88
N GLY A 85 -11.00 1.93 -12.62
CA GLY A 85 -11.71 2.69 -13.64
C GLY A 85 -12.61 3.79 -13.10
N GLY A 86 -12.51 4.09 -11.81
CA GLY A 86 -13.25 5.16 -11.15
C GLY A 86 -14.42 4.66 -10.33
N LEU A 87 -15.03 5.60 -9.59
CA LEU A 87 -16.20 5.31 -8.76
C LEU A 87 -17.47 5.30 -9.61
N GLU A 88 -18.35 4.34 -9.32
CA GLU A 88 -19.65 4.27 -9.95
C GLU A 88 -20.44 5.55 -9.70
N GLY A 89 -21.10 6.05 -10.74
CA GLY A 89 -21.89 7.28 -10.65
C GLY A 89 -21.08 8.57 -10.78
N THR A 90 -19.78 8.48 -11.02
CA THR A 90 -18.93 9.65 -11.25
C THR A 90 -18.44 9.67 -12.69
N SER A 91 -18.04 10.85 -13.18
CA SER A 91 -17.47 11.00 -14.52
C SER A 91 -15.95 10.74 -14.51
N ALA A 92 -15.34 10.61 -13.36
CA ALA A 92 -13.90 10.35 -13.22
C ALA A 92 -13.58 8.92 -13.69
N LYS A 93 -12.59 8.80 -14.58
CA LYS A 93 -12.16 7.51 -15.15
C LYS A 93 -10.92 6.95 -14.48
N ALA A 94 -10.25 7.74 -13.65
CA ALA A 94 -9.04 7.29 -12.96
C ALA A 94 -9.40 6.28 -11.87
N ASP A 95 -8.50 5.35 -11.61
CA ASP A 95 -8.64 4.45 -10.48
C ASP A 95 -8.74 5.25 -9.19
N HIS A 96 -9.60 4.80 -8.29
CA HIS A 96 -9.84 5.49 -7.03
C HIS A 96 -9.40 4.64 -5.86
N PHE A 97 -8.55 5.20 -5.01
CA PHE A 97 -8.10 4.59 -3.75
C PHE A 97 -8.68 5.40 -2.61
N ALA A 98 -9.42 4.76 -1.73
CA ALA A 98 -9.95 5.42 -0.54
C ALA A 98 -9.28 4.86 0.70
N LYS A 99 -8.89 5.76 1.61
CA LYS A 99 -8.28 5.40 2.89
C LYS A 99 -9.16 5.92 4.01
N THR A 100 -9.50 5.05 4.95
CA THR A 100 -10.16 5.41 6.20
C THR A 100 -9.17 5.16 7.33
N ILE A 101 -8.90 6.18 8.12
CA ILE A 101 -7.86 6.14 9.14
C ILE A 101 -8.48 6.29 10.51
N ARG A 102 -8.20 5.35 11.40
CA ARG A 102 -8.62 5.42 12.80
C ARG A 102 -7.40 5.73 13.66
N ILE A 103 -7.47 6.83 14.36
CA ILE A 103 -6.44 7.30 15.27
C ILE A 103 -6.92 7.06 16.69
N SER A 104 -6.17 6.30 17.47
CA SER A 104 -6.49 6.04 18.87
C SER A 104 -5.43 6.62 19.78
N GLY A 105 -5.84 7.26 20.84
CA GLY A 105 -4.97 7.86 21.83
C GLY A 105 -5.81 8.72 22.74
N LYS A 106 -6.04 8.27 23.98
CA LYS A 106 -6.94 8.95 24.93
C LYS A 106 -6.45 10.36 25.27
N ASP A 107 -5.15 10.61 25.19
CA ASP A 107 -4.55 11.88 25.55
C ASP A 107 -4.26 12.78 24.34
N LEU A 108 -4.61 12.33 23.12
CA LEU A 108 -4.48 13.16 21.94
C LEU A 108 -5.56 14.24 21.91
N SER A 109 -5.17 15.48 21.62
CA SER A 109 -6.13 16.54 21.39
C SER A 109 -6.79 16.38 20.02
N GLU A 110 -7.92 17.02 19.82
CA GLU A 110 -8.59 17.02 18.51
C GLU A 110 -7.72 17.67 17.45
N GLU A 111 -6.99 18.71 17.79
CA GLU A 111 -6.05 19.37 16.89
C GLU A 111 -4.94 18.42 16.45
N GLN A 112 -4.39 17.64 17.39
CA GLN A 112 -3.37 16.64 17.09
C GLN A 112 -3.93 15.54 16.18
N ARG A 113 -5.16 15.08 16.45
CA ARG A 113 -5.82 14.06 15.60
C ARG A 113 -5.98 14.56 14.18
N GLN A 114 -6.46 15.78 14.00
CA GLN A 114 -6.64 16.37 12.67
C GLN A 114 -5.30 16.53 11.94
N LYS A 115 -4.25 16.89 12.65
CA LYS A 115 -2.92 16.99 12.06
C LYS A 115 -2.42 15.63 11.58
N LEU A 116 -2.66 14.58 12.37
CA LEU A 116 -2.25 13.22 11.98
C LEU A 116 -3.00 12.74 10.73
N ILE A 117 -4.29 13.07 10.61
CA ILE A 117 -5.05 12.76 9.38
C ILE A 117 -4.48 13.51 8.18
N ALA A 118 -4.11 14.77 8.35
CA ALA A 118 -3.49 15.55 7.27
C ALA A 118 -2.13 14.94 6.85
N VAL A 119 -1.36 14.47 7.81
CA VAL A 119 -0.08 13.78 7.55
C VAL A 119 -0.32 12.47 6.81
N ALA A 120 -1.37 11.72 7.18
CA ALA A 120 -1.73 10.47 6.52
C ALA A 120 -1.99 10.64 5.03
N ALA A 121 -2.48 11.81 4.62
CA ALA A 121 -2.78 12.09 3.21
C ALA A 121 -1.53 12.42 2.39
N ARG A 122 -0.35 12.38 2.97
CA ARG A 122 0.91 12.77 2.32
C ARG A 122 2.01 11.73 2.47
N CYS A 123 1.65 10.46 2.61
CA CYS A 123 2.66 9.40 2.72
C CYS A 123 3.42 9.25 1.38
N PRO A 124 4.69 8.82 1.41
CA PRO A 124 5.51 8.72 0.20
C PRO A 124 4.91 7.85 -0.91
N VAL A 125 4.34 6.70 -0.58
CA VAL A 125 3.73 5.81 -1.60
C VAL A 125 2.53 6.50 -2.25
N GLN A 126 1.71 7.21 -1.47
CA GLN A 126 0.59 7.96 -2.05
C GLN A 126 1.10 9.01 -3.05
N ARG A 127 2.15 9.73 -2.69
CA ARG A 127 2.72 10.76 -3.58
C ARG A 127 3.23 10.16 -4.88
N THR A 128 3.82 8.96 -4.80
CA THR A 128 4.27 8.23 -6.00
C THR A 128 3.07 7.85 -6.87
N LEU A 129 2.00 7.32 -6.26
CA LEU A 129 0.80 6.91 -7.00
C LEU A 129 0.07 8.10 -7.63
N GLU A 130 0.09 9.26 -6.98
CA GLU A 130 -0.54 10.47 -7.50
C GLU A 130 0.28 11.15 -8.58
N GLY A 131 1.56 10.79 -8.70
CA GLY A 131 2.46 11.31 -9.72
C GLY A 131 2.41 10.47 -10.99
N THR A 132 3.43 10.65 -11.82
CA THR A 132 3.59 9.90 -13.07
C THR A 132 4.93 9.17 -13.03
N PRO A 133 5.01 8.01 -12.37
CA PRO A 133 6.26 7.24 -12.33
C PRO A 133 6.65 6.75 -13.72
N VAL A 134 7.95 6.63 -13.94
CA VAL A 134 8.49 6.10 -15.19
C VAL A 134 8.80 4.61 -14.99
N ILE A 135 8.30 3.78 -15.88
CA ILE A 135 8.52 2.33 -15.84
C ILE A 135 9.25 1.92 -17.11
N THR A 136 10.38 1.22 -16.95
CA THR A 136 11.13 0.68 -18.08
C THR A 136 11.08 -0.82 -18.03
N THR A 137 11.08 -1.46 -19.20
CA THR A 137 11.00 -2.92 -19.33
C THR A 137 12.11 -3.41 -20.22
N HIS A 138 12.85 -4.40 -19.77
CA HIS A 138 13.96 -5.01 -20.51
C HIS A 138 13.84 -6.51 -20.51
N ALA A 139 14.28 -7.14 -21.60
CA ALA A 139 14.44 -8.58 -21.63
C ALA A 139 15.78 -8.95 -20.98
N ALA A 140 15.81 -10.03 -20.21
CA ALA A 140 17.06 -10.60 -19.74
C ALA A 140 17.73 -11.30 -20.89
N SER A 141 19.05 -11.11 -21.05
CA SER A 141 19.83 -11.71 -22.15
C SER A 141 20.12 -13.18 -21.92
#